data_1d23193a18659dc301013bb73c9360ae
#
_entry.id   1d23193a18659dc301013bb73c9360ae
#
_cell.length_a   1.000
_cell.length_b   1.000
_cell.length_c   1.000
_cell.angle_alpha   90.00
_cell.angle_beta   90.00
_cell.angle_gamma   90.00
#
_symmetry.space_group_name_H-M   'P 1'
#
loop_
_entity.id
_entity.type
_entity.pdbx_description
1 polymer ?
#
loop_
_entity_poly.entity_id
_entity_poly.type
_entity_poly.pdbx_seq_one_letter_code
_entity_poly.pdbx_strand_id
1 'polypeptide(L)'
;GDFLASLDQVVDYALNRDVDLVLLAGDAYKSRDPSQTHQREFAKRLARLSGAGIPSFLLVGNHDLPNAVSRATAVEIFSTLRVPHIYIGANLQTYLVPTRAGPIQIVAVPWPRRSTMVSQEESRGLSIGEVREEIQRRMTEAIESRVQMLDPEVPAIIAGHVTVNGATLGTERSM
;
A
#
# COMPACT_ATOMS: atom_id res chain seq x y z
N GLY A 1 2.26 -3.39 -22.74
CA GLY A 1 3.13 -2.23 -22.61
C GLY A 1 4.20 -2.48 -21.55
N ASP A 2 5.17 -1.62 -21.44
CA ASP A 2 6.39 -1.80 -20.61
C ASP A 2 6.11 -2.12 -19.14
N PHE A 3 5.07 -1.52 -18.55
CA PHE A 3 4.68 -1.79 -17.16
C PHE A 3 4.33 -3.27 -16.90
N LEU A 4 3.54 -3.89 -17.76
CA LEU A 4 3.19 -5.30 -17.59
C LEU A 4 4.39 -6.21 -17.80
N ALA A 5 5.29 -5.85 -18.70
CA ALA A 5 6.55 -6.59 -18.90
C ALA A 5 7.45 -6.50 -17.67
N SER A 6 7.57 -5.32 -17.06
CA SER A 6 8.33 -5.15 -15.82
C SER A 6 7.72 -5.94 -14.66
N LEU A 7 6.39 -5.93 -14.56
CA LEU A 7 5.70 -6.72 -13.53
C LEU A 7 5.86 -8.23 -13.76
N ASP A 8 5.85 -8.69 -15.02
CA ASP A 8 6.16 -10.08 -15.36
C ASP A 8 7.57 -10.47 -14.91
N GLN A 9 8.57 -9.60 -15.13
CA GLN A 9 9.95 -9.84 -14.66
C GLN A 9 10.01 -9.97 -13.13
N VAL A 10 9.29 -9.12 -12.38
CA VAL A 10 9.24 -9.22 -10.92
C VAL A 10 8.60 -10.55 -10.48
N VAL A 11 7.49 -10.93 -11.11
CA VAL A 11 6.79 -12.19 -10.81
C VAL A 11 7.66 -13.38 -11.17
N ASP A 12 8.29 -13.39 -12.34
CA ASP A 12 9.18 -14.46 -12.78
C ASP A 12 10.41 -14.59 -11.86
N TYR A 13 10.98 -13.44 -11.43
CA TYR A 13 12.04 -13.43 -10.44
C TYR A 13 11.60 -14.06 -9.12
N ALA A 14 10.43 -13.66 -8.61
CA ALA A 14 9.91 -14.17 -7.35
C ALA A 14 9.63 -15.69 -7.41
N LEU A 15 9.13 -16.18 -8.54
CA LEU A 15 8.86 -17.60 -8.75
C LEU A 15 10.12 -18.45 -8.93
N ASN A 16 11.19 -17.89 -9.50
CA ASN A 16 12.44 -18.59 -9.80
C ASN A 16 13.51 -18.43 -8.70
N ARG A 17 13.30 -17.56 -7.75
CA ARG A 17 14.21 -17.30 -6.63
C ARG A 17 13.43 -17.46 -5.33
N ASP A 18 14.01 -18.02 -4.34
CA ASP A 18 13.39 -18.30 -3.04
C ASP A 18 12.92 -17.01 -2.30
N VAL A 19 12.03 -16.25 -2.93
CA VAL A 19 11.45 -15.03 -2.38
C VAL A 19 10.35 -15.37 -1.38
N ASP A 20 10.43 -14.81 -0.19
CA ASP A 20 9.48 -15.08 0.90
C ASP A 20 8.30 -14.10 0.91
N LEU A 21 8.43 -12.94 0.27
CA LEU A 21 7.39 -11.91 0.21
C LEU A 21 7.59 -11.03 -1.04
N VAL A 22 6.51 -10.71 -1.72
CA VAL A 22 6.46 -9.64 -2.72
C VAL A 22 5.70 -8.45 -2.14
N LEU A 23 6.33 -7.27 -2.12
CA LEU A 23 5.71 -6.06 -1.62
C LEU A 23 5.59 -5.03 -2.73
N LEU A 24 4.34 -4.59 -3.01
CA LEU A 24 4.04 -3.47 -3.88
C LEU A 24 3.73 -2.26 -2.99
N ALA A 25 4.60 -1.27 -3.05
CA ALA A 25 4.57 -0.10 -2.16
C ALA A 25 3.61 1.02 -2.65
N GLY A 26 2.48 0.67 -3.21
CA GLY A 26 1.43 1.56 -3.69
C GLY A 26 1.38 1.68 -5.22
N ASP A 27 0.31 2.30 -5.70
CA ASP A 27 0.05 2.58 -7.12
C ASP A 27 0.11 1.31 -8.00
N ALA A 28 -0.68 0.30 -7.60
CA ALA A 28 -0.86 -0.92 -8.37
C ALA A 28 -1.36 -0.62 -9.80
N TYR A 29 -2.04 0.49 -9.97
CA TYR A 29 -2.53 1.00 -11.25
C TYR A 29 -2.09 2.45 -11.47
N LYS A 30 -1.81 2.81 -12.72
CA LYS A 30 -1.50 4.19 -13.11
C LYS A 30 -2.71 5.14 -13.01
N SER A 31 -3.93 4.60 -13.01
CA SER A 31 -5.17 5.36 -13.01
C SER A 31 -6.06 4.94 -11.85
N ARG A 32 -6.76 5.90 -11.26
CA ARG A 32 -7.78 5.68 -10.21
C ARG A 32 -8.99 4.89 -10.70
N ASP A 33 -9.17 4.81 -12.02
CA ASP A 33 -10.22 4.03 -12.68
C ASP A 33 -9.56 3.14 -13.76
N PRO A 34 -8.88 2.05 -13.36
CA PRO A 34 -8.21 1.17 -14.28
C PRO A 34 -9.23 0.39 -15.11
N SER A 35 -8.95 0.24 -16.42
CA SER A 35 -9.80 -0.57 -17.28
C SER A 35 -9.87 -2.02 -16.79
N GLN A 36 -10.97 -2.70 -17.10
CA GLN A 36 -11.14 -4.13 -16.78
C GLN A 36 -10.00 -4.99 -17.36
N THR A 37 -9.45 -4.61 -18.49
CA THR A 37 -8.28 -5.29 -19.08
C THR A 37 -7.05 -5.15 -18.18
N HIS A 38 -6.77 -3.96 -17.66
CA HIS A 38 -5.64 -3.75 -16.75
C HIS A 38 -5.83 -4.51 -15.44
N GLN A 39 -7.04 -4.49 -14.89
CA GLN A 39 -7.37 -5.24 -13.67
C GLN A 39 -7.18 -6.75 -13.88
N ARG A 40 -7.66 -7.28 -15.00
CA ARG A 40 -7.48 -8.70 -15.36
C ARG A 40 -6.01 -9.07 -15.50
N GLU A 41 -5.23 -8.26 -16.21
CA GLU A 41 -3.81 -8.56 -16.43
C GLU A 41 -3.00 -8.46 -15.13
N PHE A 42 -3.30 -7.53 -14.25
CA PHE A 42 -2.71 -7.46 -12.92
C PHE A 42 -3.10 -8.68 -12.06
N ALA A 43 -4.39 -9.03 -12.03
CA ALA A 43 -4.90 -10.17 -11.28
C ALA A 43 -4.26 -11.50 -11.71
N LYS A 44 -3.98 -11.71 -13.01
CA LYS A 44 -3.26 -12.89 -13.50
C LYS A 44 -1.88 -13.05 -12.85
N ARG A 45 -1.17 -11.95 -12.64
CA ARG A 45 0.17 -11.95 -12.04
C ARG A 45 0.11 -12.25 -10.55
N LEU A 46 -0.85 -11.64 -9.85
CA LEU A 46 -1.12 -11.98 -8.46
C LEU A 46 -1.54 -13.45 -8.29
N ALA A 47 -2.36 -13.97 -9.20
CA ALA A 47 -2.76 -15.37 -9.16
C ALA A 47 -1.57 -16.34 -9.33
N ARG A 48 -0.54 -15.98 -10.10
CA ARG A 48 0.70 -16.76 -10.22
C ARG A 48 1.45 -16.81 -8.89
N LEU A 49 1.61 -15.67 -8.21
CA LEU A 49 2.25 -15.60 -6.89
C LEU A 49 1.44 -16.35 -5.83
N SER A 50 0.13 -16.11 -5.80
CA SER A 50 -0.80 -16.78 -4.88
C SER A 50 -0.78 -18.30 -5.08
N GLY A 51 -0.83 -18.77 -6.33
CA GLY A 51 -0.76 -20.21 -6.67
C GLY A 51 0.57 -20.86 -6.30
N ALA A 52 1.64 -20.10 -6.24
CA ALA A 52 2.95 -20.57 -5.77
C ALA A 52 3.12 -20.45 -4.24
N GLY A 53 2.10 -19.96 -3.53
CA GLY A 53 2.16 -19.77 -2.08
C GLY A 53 3.05 -18.61 -1.64
N ILE A 54 3.42 -17.69 -2.55
CA ILE A 54 4.24 -16.53 -2.23
C ILE A 54 3.33 -15.39 -1.75
N PRO A 55 3.44 -14.96 -0.48
CA PRO A 55 2.67 -13.84 0.03
C PRO A 55 2.96 -12.57 -0.76
N SER A 56 1.89 -11.84 -1.10
CA SER A 56 2.01 -10.57 -1.80
C SER A 56 1.26 -9.50 -1.00
N PHE A 57 1.98 -8.46 -0.57
CA PHE A 57 1.43 -7.35 0.17
C PHE A 57 1.30 -6.14 -0.75
N LEU A 58 0.06 -5.65 -0.94
CA LEU A 58 -0.26 -4.51 -1.79
C LEU A 58 -0.63 -3.33 -0.89
N LEU A 59 0.23 -2.33 -0.83
CA LEU A 59 -0.07 -1.07 -0.16
C LEU A 59 -0.96 -0.21 -1.08
N VAL A 60 -1.90 0.52 -0.51
CA VAL A 60 -2.75 1.42 -1.28
C VAL A 60 -2.05 2.76 -1.49
N GLY A 61 -1.77 3.10 -2.75
CA GLY A 61 -1.21 4.38 -3.16
C GLY A 61 -2.28 5.42 -3.54
N ASN A 62 -1.84 6.59 -3.97
CA ASN A 62 -2.76 7.70 -4.32
C ASN A 62 -3.54 7.45 -5.63
N HIS A 63 -2.97 6.69 -6.56
CA HIS A 63 -3.66 6.28 -7.79
C HIS A 63 -4.61 5.09 -7.58
N ASP A 64 -4.47 4.35 -6.48
CA ASP A 64 -5.40 3.27 -6.15
C ASP A 64 -6.67 3.80 -5.49
N LEU A 65 -6.64 5.04 -4.96
CA LEU A 65 -7.77 5.66 -4.27
C LEU A 65 -8.78 6.25 -5.27
N PRO A 66 -10.06 5.87 -5.22
CA PRO A 66 -11.07 6.47 -6.07
C PRO A 66 -11.33 7.94 -5.70
N ASN A 67 -11.84 8.72 -6.67
CA ASN A 67 -12.17 10.13 -6.45
C ASN A 67 -13.30 10.35 -5.44
N ALA A 68 -14.17 9.36 -5.24
CA ALA A 68 -15.27 9.42 -4.28
C ALA A 68 -14.97 8.52 -3.08
N VAL A 69 -15.19 9.04 -1.88
CA VAL A 69 -14.91 8.31 -0.62
C VAL A 69 -15.74 7.03 -0.47
N SER A 70 -16.92 6.99 -1.10
CA SER A 70 -17.85 5.84 -1.06
C SER A 70 -17.52 4.73 -2.09
N ARG A 71 -16.52 4.92 -2.96
CA ARG A 71 -16.15 3.91 -3.95
C ARG A 71 -15.00 3.04 -3.42
N ALA A 72 -15.09 1.74 -3.67
CA ALA A 72 -14.03 0.78 -3.38
C ALA A 72 -12.78 1.06 -4.23
N THR A 73 -11.61 0.73 -3.70
CA THR A 73 -10.35 0.75 -4.48
C THR A 73 -10.31 -0.44 -5.43
N ALA A 74 -9.61 -0.30 -6.56
CA ALA A 74 -9.49 -1.40 -7.53
C ALA A 74 -8.78 -2.64 -6.96
N VAL A 75 -7.97 -2.48 -5.92
CA VAL A 75 -7.26 -3.60 -5.25
C VAL A 75 -8.09 -4.25 -4.14
N GLU A 76 -9.16 -3.63 -3.68
CA GLU A 76 -10.00 -4.14 -2.59
C GLU A 76 -10.73 -5.43 -2.96
N ILE A 77 -10.95 -5.67 -4.25
CA ILE A 77 -11.55 -6.91 -4.76
C ILE A 77 -10.80 -8.16 -4.27
N PHE A 78 -9.47 -8.09 -4.14
CA PHE A 78 -8.67 -9.24 -3.73
C PHE A 78 -8.92 -9.61 -2.26
N SER A 79 -9.10 -8.62 -1.38
CA SER A 79 -9.49 -8.87 0.02
C SER A 79 -10.94 -9.33 0.15
N THR A 80 -11.84 -8.76 -0.66
CA THR A 80 -13.26 -9.16 -0.71
C THR A 80 -13.42 -10.63 -1.11
N LEU A 81 -12.66 -11.07 -2.11
CA LEU A 81 -12.63 -12.46 -2.57
C LEU A 81 -11.80 -13.38 -1.66
N ARG A 82 -11.10 -12.82 -0.67
CA ARG A 82 -10.17 -13.57 0.22
C ARG A 82 -9.18 -14.40 -0.58
N VAL A 83 -8.57 -13.78 -1.61
CA VAL A 83 -7.57 -14.47 -2.43
C VAL A 83 -6.41 -14.92 -1.54
N PRO A 84 -6.05 -16.22 -1.51
CA PRO A 84 -4.99 -16.72 -0.65
C PRO A 84 -3.67 -15.99 -0.89
N HIS A 85 -2.91 -15.76 0.18
CA HIS A 85 -1.59 -15.12 0.14
C HIS A 85 -1.57 -13.67 -0.40
N ILE A 86 -2.73 -13.01 -0.61
CA ILE A 86 -2.82 -11.61 -1.02
C ILE A 86 -3.31 -10.77 0.16
N TYR A 87 -2.52 -9.78 0.54
CA TYR A 87 -2.77 -8.87 1.65
C TYR A 87 -2.88 -7.44 1.14
N ILE A 88 -3.90 -6.70 1.58
CA ILE A 88 -4.14 -5.32 1.16
C ILE A 88 -3.92 -4.37 2.33
N GLY A 89 -2.89 -3.53 2.21
CA GLY A 89 -2.56 -2.47 3.16
C GLY A 89 -3.33 -1.19 2.88
N ALA A 90 -4.63 -1.18 3.17
CA ALA A 90 -5.51 -0.03 2.94
C ALA A 90 -5.60 0.94 4.13
N ASN A 91 -5.19 0.50 5.31
CA ASN A 91 -5.24 1.28 6.55
C ASN A 91 -3.88 1.34 7.21
N LEU A 92 -3.65 2.41 7.99
CA LEU A 92 -2.46 2.55 8.83
C LEU A 92 -2.58 1.57 10.01
N GLN A 93 -2.02 0.38 9.83
CA GLN A 93 -2.03 -0.67 10.84
C GLN A 93 -0.86 -1.66 10.63
N THR A 94 -0.62 -2.51 11.61
CA THR A 94 0.35 -3.59 11.52
C THR A 94 -0.33 -4.86 11.01
N TYR A 95 0.25 -5.47 9.98
CA TYR A 95 -0.15 -6.75 9.44
C TYR A 95 0.89 -7.80 9.80
N LEU A 96 0.45 -8.94 10.32
CA LEU A 96 1.29 -10.11 10.48
C LEU A 96 1.12 -10.99 9.25
N VAL A 97 2.16 -11.08 8.42
CA VAL A 97 2.14 -11.84 7.17
C VAL A 97 2.98 -13.10 7.35
N PRO A 98 2.38 -14.30 7.26
CA PRO A 98 3.14 -15.53 7.29
C PRO A 98 3.94 -15.68 5.99
N THR A 99 5.21 -16.03 6.13
CA THR A 99 6.10 -16.36 5.01
C THR A 99 6.72 -17.74 5.24
N ARG A 100 7.40 -18.26 4.23
CA ARG A 100 8.12 -19.54 4.33
C ARG A 100 9.23 -19.50 5.38
N ALA A 101 9.90 -18.34 5.54
CA ALA A 101 10.97 -18.13 6.51
C ALA A 101 10.46 -17.78 7.93
N GLY A 102 9.15 -17.71 8.13
CA GLY A 102 8.51 -17.27 9.36
C GLY A 102 7.66 -16.01 9.16
N PRO A 103 6.93 -15.58 10.18
CA PRO A 103 6.09 -14.38 10.06
C PRO A 103 6.92 -13.11 9.97
N ILE A 104 6.37 -12.09 9.29
CA ILE A 104 6.90 -10.73 9.25
C ILE A 104 5.80 -9.74 9.61
N GLN A 105 6.15 -8.73 10.39
CA GLN A 105 5.28 -7.62 10.71
C GLN A 105 5.43 -6.51 9.67
N ILE A 106 4.34 -6.06 9.07
CA ILE A 106 4.34 -4.96 8.10
C ILE A 106 3.50 -3.82 8.68
N VAL A 107 4.17 -2.73 9.06
CA VAL A 107 3.49 -1.48 9.38
C VAL A 107 3.13 -0.81 8.06
N ALA A 108 1.86 -0.88 7.68
CA ALA A 108 1.37 -0.28 6.45
C ALA A 108 1.05 1.21 6.68
N VAL A 109 1.63 2.06 5.82
CA VAL A 109 1.37 3.50 5.79
C VAL A 109 0.88 3.85 4.38
N PRO A 110 -0.41 3.58 4.07
CA PRO A 110 -0.99 3.89 2.76
C PRO A 110 -1.09 5.40 2.55
N TRP A 111 -1.38 5.82 1.31
CA TRP A 111 -1.60 7.24 1.03
C TRP A 111 -2.68 7.84 1.93
N PRO A 112 -2.38 8.90 2.69
CA PRO A 112 -3.32 9.48 3.63
C PRO A 112 -4.47 10.19 2.89
N ARG A 113 -5.70 9.83 3.21
CA ARG A 113 -6.86 10.63 2.81
C ARG A 113 -7.03 11.78 3.80
N ARG A 114 -7.02 13.02 3.33
CA ARG A 114 -7.25 14.20 4.18
C ARG A 114 -8.53 14.04 5.05
N SER A 115 -9.61 13.55 4.45
CA SER A 115 -10.90 13.38 5.13
C SER A 115 -10.91 12.34 6.25
N THR A 116 -9.94 11.43 6.28
CA THR A 116 -9.80 10.44 7.36
C THR A 116 -8.85 10.91 8.46
N MET A 117 -7.98 11.89 8.15
CA MET A 117 -6.97 12.39 9.08
C MET A 117 -7.43 13.63 9.82
N VAL A 118 -8.19 14.52 9.17
CA VAL A 118 -8.70 15.76 9.75
C VAL A 118 -10.14 15.95 9.29
N SER A 119 -11.06 16.07 10.23
CA SER A 119 -12.47 16.31 9.91
C SER A 119 -12.69 17.70 9.31
N GLN A 120 -13.83 17.89 8.66
CA GLN A 120 -14.19 19.19 8.11
C GLN A 120 -14.36 20.27 9.20
N GLU A 121 -14.82 19.86 10.38
CA GLU A 121 -14.97 20.77 11.54
C GLU A 121 -13.59 21.17 12.10
N GLU A 122 -12.68 20.23 12.29
CA GLU A 122 -11.31 20.48 12.76
C GLU A 122 -10.51 21.35 11.79
N SER A 123 -10.77 21.25 10.49
CA SER A 123 -10.10 22.05 9.46
C SER A 123 -10.71 23.46 9.26
N ARG A 124 -11.84 23.76 9.93
CA ARG A 124 -12.51 25.04 9.78
C ARG A 124 -11.65 26.17 10.36
N GLY A 125 -11.28 27.12 9.51
CA GLY A 125 -10.45 28.28 9.88
C GLY A 125 -8.94 28.04 9.79
N LEU A 126 -8.50 26.81 9.51
CA LEU A 126 -7.09 26.52 9.30
C LEU A 126 -6.65 26.81 7.86
N SER A 127 -5.45 27.32 7.71
CA SER A 127 -4.77 27.42 6.42
C SER A 127 -4.40 26.03 5.89
N ILE A 128 -4.09 25.95 4.59
CA ILE A 128 -3.61 24.70 3.96
C ILE A 128 -2.33 24.19 4.64
N GLY A 129 -1.45 25.11 5.07
CA GLY A 129 -0.21 24.78 5.79
C GLY A 129 -0.50 24.11 7.13
N GLU A 130 -1.34 24.72 7.96
CA GLU A 130 -1.73 24.18 9.27
C GLU A 130 -2.41 22.81 9.16
N VAL A 131 -3.25 22.61 8.14
CA VAL A 131 -3.86 21.28 7.89
C VAL A 131 -2.80 20.24 7.51
N ARG A 132 -1.78 20.61 6.73
CA ARG A 132 -0.67 19.71 6.39
C ARG A 132 0.14 19.32 7.62
N GLU A 133 0.49 20.28 8.45
CA GLU A 133 1.24 20.04 9.69
C GLU A 133 0.47 19.12 10.62
N GLU A 134 -0.85 19.32 10.75
CA GLU A 134 -1.70 18.47 11.57
C GLU A 134 -1.77 17.02 11.04
N ILE A 135 -1.91 16.86 9.72
CA ILE A 135 -1.86 15.53 9.09
C ILE A 135 -0.50 14.85 9.33
N GLN A 136 0.60 15.60 9.15
CA GLN A 136 1.94 15.09 9.39
C GLN A 136 2.11 14.65 10.85
N ARG A 137 1.69 15.48 11.80
CA ARG A 137 1.75 15.17 13.23
C ARG A 137 0.99 13.89 13.56
N ARG A 138 -0.28 13.81 13.15
CA ARG A 138 -1.14 12.63 13.40
C ARG A 138 -0.57 11.35 12.77
N MET A 139 -0.04 11.45 11.55
CA MET A 139 0.60 10.31 10.91
C MET A 139 1.83 9.85 11.65
N THR A 140 2.70 10.77 12.06
CA THR A 140 3.90 10.45 12.84
C THR A 140 3.54 9.75 14.13
N GLU A 141 2.63 10.32 14.93
CA GLU A 141 2.16 9.72 16.18
C GLU A 141 1.55 8.32 15.97
N ALA A 142 0.75 8.16 14.91
CA ALA A 142 0.15 6.88 14.59
C ALA A 142 1.19 5.83 14.18
N ILE A 143 2.20 6.21 13.40
CA ILE A 143 3.31 5.31 13.02
C ILE A 143 4.11 4.91 14.25
N GLU A 144 4.51 5.88 15.08
CA GLU A 144 5.25 5.64 16.33
C GLU A 144 4.50 4.68 17.26
N SER A 145 3.20 4.90 17.44
CA SER A 145 2.35 4.01 18.22
C SER A 145 2.37 2.58 17.68
N ARG A 146 2.33 2.39 16.35
CA ARG A 146 2.41 1.04 15.75
C ARG A 146 3.77 0.40 15.94
N VAL A 147 4.85 1.18 15.81
CA VAL A 147 6.22 0.70 16.00
C VAL A 147 6.43 0.24 17.47
N GLN A 148 5.91 0.98 18.43
CA GLN A 148 5.98 0.61 19.86
C GLN A 148 5.24 -0.68 20.20
N MET A 149 4.26 -1.08 19.39
CA MET A 149 3.46 -2.28 19.59
C MET A 149 4.00 -3.52 18.84
N LEU A 150 5.12 -3.38 18.12
CA LEU A 150 5.73 -4.50 17.41
C LEU A 150 6.28 -5.54 18.38
N ASP A 151 6.14 -6.81 18.01
CA ASP A 151 6.82 -7.90 18.69
C ASP A 151 8.31 -7.86 18.32
N PRO A 152 9.23 -7.69 19.29
CA PRO A 152 10.66 -7.60 19.01
C PRO A 152 11.27 -8.91 18.49
N GLU A 153 10.61 -10.04 18.71
CA GLU A 153 11.08 -11.35 18.23
C GLU A 153 10.69 -11.63 16.76
N VAL A 154 9.83 -10.79 16.18
CA VAL A 154 9.35 -10.96 14.81
C VAL A 154 9.93 -9.87 13.92
N PRO A 155 10.60 -10.19 12.80
CA PRO A 155 11.10 -9.19 11.86
C PRO A 155 10.00 -8.22 11.44
N ALA A 156 10.34 -6.93 11.31
CA ALA A 156 9.38 -5.90 10.96
C ALA A 156 9.90 -4.98 9.86
N ILE A 157 9.00 -4.51 9.01
CA ILE A 157 9.24 -3.47 8.01
C ILE A 157 8.15 -2.41 8.07
N ILE A 158 8.49 -1.19 7.68
CA ILE A 158 7.51 -0.14 7.40
C ILE A 158 7.37 -0.01 5.89
N ALA A 159 6.16 -0.19 5.38
CA ALA A 159 5.83 0.02 3.98
C ALA A 159 4.99 1.30 3.85
N GLY A 160 5.53 2.32 3.20
CA GLY A 160 4.88 3.62 3.07
C GLY A 160 4.71 4.08 1.63
N HIS A 161 3.54 4.65 1.32
CA HIS A 161 3.30 5.39 0.08
C HIS A 161 2.95 6.82 0.46
N VAL A 162 4.00 7.61 0.76
CA VAL A 162 3.89 8.96 1.32
C VAL A 162 5.01 9.85 0.79
N THR A 163 4.82 11.16 0.87
CA THR A 163 5.91 12.12 0.63
C THR A 163 6.71 12.29 1.92
N VAL A 164 8.01 12.08 1.83
CA VAL A 164 8.94 12.28 2.96
C VAL A 164 9.55 13.67 2.86
N ASN A 165 9.49 14.44 3.94
CA ASN A 165 10.09 15.77 3.99
C ASN A 165 11.62 15.68 3.84
N GLY A 166 12.20 16.53 3.00
CA GLY A 166 13.64 16.53 2.69
C GLY A 166 14.08 15.48 1.67
N ALA A 167 13.18 14.63 1.16
CA ALA A 167 13.50 13.72 0.07
C ALA A 167 13.67 14.48 -1.25
N THR A 168 14.62 14.05 -2.08
CA THR A 168 14.75 14.55 -3.45
C THR A 168 13.63 13.92 -4.28
N LEU A 169 12.71 14.76 -4.75
CA LEU A 169 11.62 14.32 -5.63
C LEU A 169 12.19 14.04 -7.03
N GLY A 170 11.77 12.92 -7.60
CA GLY A 170 12.00 12.62 -9.02
C GLY A 170 11.17 13.53 -9.94
N THR A 171 10.95 13.09 -11.17
CA THR A 171 10.16 13.83 -12.16
C THR A 171 8.67 13.91 -11.84
N GLU A 172 8.17 13.07 -10.96
CA GLU A 172 6.80 13.12 -10.46
C GLU A 172 6.73 14.17 -9.34
N ARG A 173 6.10 15.31 -9.67
CA ARG A 173 5.77 16.32 -8.66
C ARG A 173 4.60 15.81 -7.83
N SER A 174 4.71 15.90 -6.50
CA SER A 174 3.56 15.74 -5.62
C SER A 174 2.50 16.79 -6.02
N MET A 175 1.38 16.34 -6.53
CA MET A 175 0.21 17.19 -6.74
C MET A 175 -0.56 17.39 -5.44
#